data_03f24d9ef51cdeaec97879b381e7734c
#
_entry.id   03f24d9ef51cdeaec97879b381e7734c
#
_cell.length_a   1.000
_cell.length_b   1.000
_cell.length_c   1.000
_cell.angle_alpha   90.00
_cell.angle_beta   90.00
_cell.angle_gamma   90.00
#
_symmetry.space_group_name_H-M   'P 1'
#
loop_
_entity.id
_entity.type
_entity.pdbx_description
1 polymer ?
#
loop_
_entity_poly.entity_id
_entity_poly.type
_entity_poly.pdbx_seq_one_letter_code
_entity_poly.pdbx_strand_id
1 'polypeptide(L)'
;MKRLALLLPLFALAAGCASPRAEPTELLVLAESGRPVAGVPVSWHERWGERRGFACVDKGVSGQCLTDEQGRAELPALEPGRRREVKIVLPANP
;
A
#
# COMPACT_ATOMS: atom_id res chain seq x y z
N MET A 1 16.78 -37.09 -12.54
CA MET A 1 16.33 -36.02 -13.42
C MET A 1 14.93 -35.57 -13.11
N LYS A 2 14.00 -36.51 -13.17
CA LYS A 2 12.60 -36.16 -12.87
C LYS A 2 12.39 -35.71 -11.44
N ARG A 3 13.28 -36.12 -10.56
CA ARG A 3 13.20 -35.77 -9.17
C ARG A 3 13.39 -34.29 -8.91
N LEU A 4 14.22 -33.67 -9.74
CA LEU A 4 14.45 -32.26 -9.61
C LEU A 4 13.19 -31.45 -9.85
N ALA A 5 12.40 -31.88 -10.82
CA ALA A 5 11.15 -31.21 -11.13
C ALA A 5 10.16 -31.32 -9.96
N LEU A 6 10.22 -32.38 -9.20
CA LEU A 6 9.35 -32.55 -8.05
C LEU A 6 9.75 -31.67 -6.89
N LEU A 7 11.04 -31.46 -6.72
CA LEU A 7 11.51 -30.62 -5.61
C LEU A 7 11.13 -29.16 -5.78
N LEU A 8 11.14 -28.67 -7.01
CA LEU A 8 10.83 -27.28 -7.28
C LEU A 8 9.42 -26.87 -6.80
N PRO A 9 8.38 -27.64 -7.11
CA PRO A 9 7.04 -27.28 -6.64
C PRO A 9 6.95 -27.26 -5.12
N LEU A 10 7.58 -28.19 -4.48
CA LEU A 10 7.57 -28.22 -3.03
C LEU A 10 8.23 -26.99 -2.43
N PHE A 11 9.31 -26.58 -3.02
CA PHE A 11 10.02 -25.41 -2.55
C PHE A 11 9.18 -24.16 -2.70
N ALA A 12 8.51 -24.04 -3.83
CA ALA A 12 7.64 -22.90 -4.08
C ALA A 12 6.48 -22.86 -3.07
N LEU A 13 5.94 -23.99 -2.73
CA LEU A 13 4.87 -24.06 -1.74
C LEU A 13 5.36 -23.63 -0.37
N ALA A 14 6.54 -24.06 0.01
CA ALA A 14 7.10 -23.65 1.27
C ALA A 14 7.28 -22.13 1.34
N ALA A 15 7.76 -21.55 0.25
CA ALA A 15 7.91 -20.10 0.18
C ALA A 15 6.57 -19.39 0.23
N GLY A 16 5.55 -19.97 -0.43
CA GLY A 16 4.22 -19.39 -0.43
C GLY A 16 3.53 -19.48 0.92
N CYS A 17 3.94 -20.41 1.75
CA CYS A 17 3.38 -20.54 3.09
C CYS A 17 4.09 -19.69 4.12
N ALA A 18 5.11 -18.96 3.72
CA ALA A 18 5.78 -18.05 4.62
C ALA A 18 4.79 -17.03 5.16
N SER A 19 5.06 -16.52 6.35
CA SER A 19 4.15 -15.60 7.01
C SER A 19 3.82 -14.42 6.11
N PRO A 20 2.55 -14.00 6.07
CA PRO A 20 2.17 -12.85 5.27
C PRO A 20 2.83 -11.59 5.78
N ARG A 21 3.33 -10.80 4.86
CA ARG A 21 3.88 -9.49 5.18
C ARG A 21 2.97 -8.43 4.61
N ALA A 22 2.84 -7.35 5.35
CA ALA A 22 2.16 -6.17 4.80
C ALA A 22 3.01 -5.65 3.64
N GLU A 23 2.39 -5.52 2.50
CA GLU A 23 3.06 -5.02 1.30
C GLU A 23 2.71 -3.57 1.06
N PRO A 24 3.64 -2.79 0.48
CA PRO A 24 3.31 -1.42 0.11
C PRO A 24 2.13 -1.39 -0.84
N THR A 25 1.30 -0.38 -0.67
CA THR A 25 0.15 -0.19 -1.53
C THR A 25 0.53 0.74 -2.68
N GLU A 26 0.23 0.31 -3.88
CA GLU A 26 0.48 1.13 -5.06
C GLU A 26 -0.82 1.73 -5.53
N LEU A 27 -0.83 3.05 -5.69
CA LEU A 27 -1.98 3.78 -6.18
C LEU A 27 -1.68 4.27 -7.59
N LEU A 28 -2.63 4.09 -8.49
CA LEU A 28 -2.50 4.51 -9.88
C LEU A 28 -3.52 5.59 -10.18
N VAL A 29 -3.07 6.74 -10.64
CA VAL A 29 -3.95 7.86 -10.98
C VAL A 29 -3.97 8.01 -12.49
N LEU A 30 -5.15 7.87 -13.06
CA LEU A 30 -5.35 7.98 -14.50
C LEU A 30 -6.36 9.07 -14.81
N ALA A 31 -6.15 9.76 -15.91
CA ALA A 31 -7.16 10.67 -16.44
C ALA A 31 -8.29 9.88 -17.09
N GLU A 32 -9.39 10.55 -17.42
CA GLU A 32 -10.52 9.88 -18.08
C GLU A 32 -10.11 9.19 -19.37
N SER A 33 -9.12 9.75 -20.06
CA SER A 33 -8.61 9.16 -21.28
C SER A 33 -7.79 7.88 -21.06
N GLY A 34 -7.50 7.56 -19.81
CA GLY A 34 -6.65 6.42 -19.48
C GLY A 34 -5.18 6.78 -19.38
N ARG A 35 -4.82 8.03 -19.56
CA ARG A 35 -3.43 8.45 -19.46
C ARG A 35 -3.01 8.59 -18.01
N PRO A 36 -1.79 8.18 -17.67
CA PRO A 36 -1.28 8.41 -16.33
C PRO A 36 -1.09 9.90 -16.06
N VAL A 37 -1.36 10.30 -14.82
CA VAL A 37 -1.24 11.69 -14.41
C VAL A 37 -0.12 11.80 -13.39
N ALA A 38 0.92 12.54 -13.75
CA ALA A 38 2.07 12.75 -12.89
C ALA A 38 1.88 13.99 -12.02
N GLY A 39 2.59 14.01 -10.90
CA GLY A 39 2.62 15.20 -10.05
C GLY A 39 1.35 15.45 -9.25
N VAL A 40 0.49 14.44 -9.11
CA VAL A 40 -0.74 14.58 -8.33
C VAL A 40 -0.41 14.35 -6.86
N PRO A 41 -0.76 15.30 -5.98
CA PRO A 41 -0.54 15.10 -4.56
C PRO A 41 -1.47 14.02 -4.01
N VAL A 42 -0.87 13.06 -3.34
CA VAL A 42 -1.59 11.98 -2.67
C VAL A 42 -1.27 12.09 -1.20
N SER A 43 -2.30 12.36 -0.40
CA SER A 43 -2.17 12.44 1.04
C SER A 43 -2.77 11.19 1.66
N TRP A 44 -2.18 10.72 2.72
CA TRP A 44 -2.74 9.58 3.42
C TRP A 44 -2.64 9.81 4.92
N HIS A 45 -3.58 9.23 5.63
CA HIS A 45 -3.66 9.35 7.07
C HIS A 45 -4.06 8.00 7.64
N GLU A 46 -3.28 7.49 8.58
CA GLU A 46 -3.57 6.23 9.24
C GLU A 46 -3.89 6.47 10.69
N ARG A 47 -4.87 5.76 11.19
CA ARG A 47 -5.31 5.87 12.56
C ARG A 47 -5.46 4.48 13.17
N TRP A 48 -5.12 4.39 14.44
CA TRP A 48 -5.28 3.15 15.18
C TRP A 48 -5.44 3.46 16.66
N GLY A 49 -5.98 2.50 17.39
CA GLY A 49 -6.08 2.61 18.83
C GLY A 49 -4.97 1.84 19.50
N GLU A 50 -4.39 2.43 20.51
CA GLU A 50 -3.37 1.78 21.31
C GLU A 50 -3.85 1.69 22.74
N ARG A 51 -3.82 0.48 23.29
CA ARG A 51 -4.27 0.26 24.64
C ARG A 51 -3.15 0.51 25.64
N ARG A 52 -3.42 1.39 26.59
CA ARG A 52 -2.50 1.67 27.66
C ARG A 52 -3.22 1.51 28.99
N GLY A 53 -3.01 0.36 29.64
CA GLY A 53 -3.76 0.07 30.87
C GLY A 53 -5.25 -0.01 30.58
N PHE A 54 -6.02 0.84 31.23
CA PHE A 54 -7.47 0.89 31.05
C PHE A 54 -7.91 1.87 29.97
N ALA A 55 -6.96 2.65 29.48
CA ALA A 55 -7.30 3.68 28.51
C ALA A 55 -6.94 3.21 27.10
N CYS A 56 -7.72 3.68 26.12
CA CYS A 56 -7.42 3.49 24.72
C CYS A 56 -7.04 4.85 24.16
N VAL A 57 -5.81 4.93 23.62
CA VAL A 57 -5.29 6.18 23.08
C VAL A 57 -5.33 6.11 21.57
N ASP A 58 -5.87 7.13 20.94
CA ASP A 58 -5.89 7.23 19.50
C ASP A 58 -4.53 7.70 18.99
N LYS A 59 -4.01 6.97 18.04
CA LYS A 59 -2.75 7.30 17.39
C LYS A 59 -3.00 7.58 15.92
N GLY A 60 -2.14 8.39 15.34
CA GLY A 60 -2.26 8.69 13.93
C GLY A 60 -0.93 9.07 13.34
N VAL A 61 -0.80 8.80 12.06
CA VAL A 61 0.36 9.21 11.28
C VAL A 61 -0.15 9.57 9.89
N SER A 62 0.46 10.57 9.30
CA SER A 62 0.06 10.99 7.96
C SER A 62 1.29 11.25 7.12
N GLY A 63 1.10 11.23 5.82
CA GLY A 63 2.15 11.50 4.88
C GLY A 63 1.59 11.99 3.57
N GLN A 64 2.48 12.36 2.68
CA GLN A 64 2.11 12.88 1.38
C GLN A 64 3.17 12.48 0.37
N CYS A 65 2.74 12.21 -0.85
CA CYS A 65 3.63 11.92 -1.94
C CYS A 65 3.01 12.43 -3.24
N LEU A 66 3.81 12.44 -4.28
CA LEU A 66 3.34 12.84 -5.61
C LEU A 66 3.40 11.62 -6.51
N THR A 67 2.48 11.56 -7.46
CA THR A 67 2.53 10.51 -8.46
C THR A 67 3.71 10.73 -9.39
N ASP A 68 4.28 9.64 -9.87
CA ASP A 68 5.39 9.70 -10.82
C ASP A 68 4.88 9.87 -12.24
N GLU A 69 5.79 9.78 -13.20
CA GLU A 69 5.44 9.95 -14.61
C GLU A 69 4.45 8.91 -15.11
N GLN A 70 4.37 7.81 -14.44
CA GLN A 70 3.46 6.73 -14.78
C GLN A 70 2.16 6.80 -13.97
N GLY A 71 1.96 7.88 -13.23
CA GLY A 71 0.79 8.07 -12.42
C GLY A 71 0.74 7.24 -11.17
N ARG A 72 1.86 6.67 -10.77
CA ARG A 72 1.92 5.79 -9.60
C ARG A 72 2.39 6.51 -8.36
N ALA A 73 1.78 6.18 -7.27
CA ALA A 73 2.20 6.64 -5.95
C ALA A 73 2.32 5.42 -5.05
N GLU A 74 3.45 5.29 -4.39
CA GLU A 74 3.66 4.17 -3.49
C GLU A 74 3.40 4.62 -2.07
N LEU A 75 2.49 3.93 -1.40
CA LEU A 75 2.13 4.20 -0.02
C LEU A 75 2.77 3.17 0.88
N PRO A 76 3.11 3.56 2.13
CA PRO A 76 3.66 2.59 3.06
C PRO A 76 2.72 1.41 3.27
N ALA A 77 3.28 0.28 3.62
CA ALA A 77 2.49 -0.90 3.92
C ALA A 77 1.54 -0.60 5.09
N LEU A 78 0.29 -1.04 4.95
CA LEU A 78 -0.71 -0.84 6.00
C LEU A 78 -0.59 -1.98 7.00
N GLU A 79 -0.26 -1.63 8.22
CA GLU A 79 -0.17 -2.61 9.29
C GLU A 79 -1.56 -3.04 9.76
N PRO A 80 -1.69 -4.28 10.24
CA PRO A 80 -2.97 -4.75 10.74
C PRO A 80 -3.49 -3.86 11.88
N GLY A 81 -4.78 -3.65 11.90
CA GLY A 81 -5.42 -2.86 12.94
C GLY A 81 -5.42 -1.37 12.70
N ARG A 82 -4.87 -0.92 11.60
CA ARG A 82 -4.87 0.48 11.25
C ARG A 82 -5.87 0.78 10.16
N ARG A 83 -6.45 1.96 10.24
CA ARG A 83 -7.33 2.48 9.18
C ARG A 83 -6.57 3.51 8.39
N ARG A 84 -6.70 3.45 7.09
CA ARG A 84 -6.06 4.43 6.22
C ARG A 84 -7.10 5.16 5.39
N GLU A 85 -6.98 6.48 5.36
CA GLU A 85 -7.72 7.31 4.44
C GLU A 85 -6.75 7.88 3.43
N VAL A 86 -7.11 7.82 2.17
CA VAL A 86 -6.30 8.36 1.09
C VAL A 86 -7.07 9.49 0.46
N LYS A 87 -6.41 10.64 0.32
CA LYS A 87 -7.01 11.81 -0.29
C LYS A 87 -6.17 12.21 -1.48
N ILE A 88 -6.82 12.36 -2.61
CA ILE A 88 -6.17 12.76 -3.84
C ILE A 88 -6.69 14.13 -4.22
N VAL A 89 -5.78 15.06 -4.42
CA VAL A 89 -6.14 16.41 -4.85
C VAL A 89 -5.89 16.49 -6.34
N LEU A 90 -6.96 16.40 -7.10
CA LEU A 90 -6.84 16.52 -8.55
C LEU A 90 -6.60 17.97 -8.94
N PRO A 91 -5.77 18.21 -9.94
CA PRO A 91 -5.55 19.57 -10.39
C PRO A 91 -6.85 20.18 -10.91
N ALA A 92 -6.98 21.46 -10.64
CA ALA A 92 -8.11 22.19 -11.18
C ALA A 92 -8.10 22.02 -12.68
N ASN A 93 -9.27 21.93 -13.23
CA ASN A 93 -9.46 21.64 -14.62
C ASN A 93 -8.55 22.47 -15.51
N PRO A 94 -7.76 21.85 -16.36
CA PRO A 94 -6.91 22.57 -17.29
C PRO A 94 -7.71 23.25 -18.39
#